data_e7370ce57997056fde744382085dc769
#
_entry.id   e7370ce57997056fde744382085dc769
#
_cell.length_a   1.000
_cell.length_b   1.000
_cell.length_c   1.000
_cell.angle_alpha   90.00
_cell.angle_beta   90.00
_cell.angle_gamma   90.00
#
_symmetry.space_group_name_H-M   'P 1'
#
loop_
_entity.id
_entity.type
_entity.pdbx_description
1 polymer ?
#
loop_
_entity_poly.entity_id
_entity_poly.type
_entity_poly.pdbx_seq_one_letter_code
_entity_poly.pdbx_strand_id
1 'polypeptide(L)'
;MAIALALLVSADPITIEQFNHALQELSISPDVCQEAPASIRLLNCRKYDAVIVDLQLGEQSGRVLDEVRLSPSNRTAVTFAIGGSDAEATAIFRKKAAFVFERPLSAGSIRSTLKPAFGLILRERRRYFRYPVAIPVTLLRQSMPEICCYSVNISEQGMAMSTSVSFTAGDDVRVQFTLPDHKVPFLAESTICWSKTGHLGVRFVSLSRKHQHELQNWLSEKLEETLPEFVAGKFQKADGGSMPTRV
;
A
#
# COMPACT_ATOMS: atom_id res chain seq x y z
N MET A 1 10.99 -6.91 11.49
CA MET A 1 10.71 -6.73 10.04
C MET A 1 9.78 -5.54 9.87
N ALA A 2 9.98 -4.69 8.86
CA ALA A 2 9.10 -3.51 8.66
C ALA A 2 7.78 -3.93 8.01
N ILE A 3 6.68 -3.39 8.53
CA ILE A 3 5.31 -3.71 8.07
C ILE A 3 4.90 -2.81 6.91
N ALA A 4 5.32 -1.56 6.96
CA ALA A 4 4.99 -0.53 5.99
C ALA A 4 6.22 0.34 5.70
N LEU A 5 6.16 1.09 4.62
CA LEU A 5 7.23 1.99 4.19
C LEU A 5 6.72 3.43 4.18
N ALA A 6 7.44 4.32 4.83
CA ALA A 6 7.14 5.75 4.82
C ALA A 6 8.28 6.55 4.17
N LEU A 7 7.94 7.57 3.39
CA LEU A 7 8.89 8.60 2.96
C LEU A 7 8.80 9.79 3.93
N LEU A 8 9.88 10.12 4.58
CA LEU A 8 10.01 11.32 5.43
C LEU A 8 10.87 12.35 4.71
N VAL A 9 10.27 13.50 4.42
CA VAL A 9 10.94 14.61 3.72
C VAL A 9 11.10 15.77 4.69
N SER A 10 12.28 15.93 5.25
CA SER A 10 12.63 17.02 6.17
C SER A 10 14.15 17.25 6.18
N ALA A 11 14.57 18.50 6.27
CA ALA A 11 15.96 18.87 6.41
C ALA A 11 16.39 19.06 7.89
N ASP A 12 15.43 19.07 8.82
CA ASP A 12 15.69 19.26 10.25
C ASP A 12 16.07 17.95 10.94
N PRO A 13 17.32 17.81 11.44
CA PRO A 13 17.78 16.58 12.08
C PRO A 13 16.94 16.16 13.28
N ILE A 14 16.42 17.11 14.06
CA ILE A 14 15.63 16.83 15.25
C ILE A 14 14.29 16.21 14.83
N THR A 15 13.64 16.78 13.86
CA THR A 15 12.40 16.24 13.26
C THR A 15 12.63 14.83 12.71
N ILE A 16 13.73 14.63 11.98
CA ILE A 16 14.09 13.32 11.41
C ILE A 16 14.24 12.28 12.52
N GLU A 17 14.97 12.58 13.60
CA GLU A 17 15.17 11.66 14.71
C GLU A 17 13.87 11.29 15.41
N GLN A 18 13.02 12.29 15.72
CA GLN A 18 11.73 12.08 16.38
C GLN A 18 10.80 11.19 15.55
N PHE A 19 10.71 11.43 14.23
CA PHE A 19 9.88 10.62 13.36
C PHE A 19 10.45 9.23 13.11
N ASN A 20 11.77 9.08 12.98
CA ASN A 20 12.39 7.77 12.86
C ASN A 20 12.05 6.88 14.06
N HIS A 21 12.15 7.41 15.28
CA HIS A 21 11.79 6.67 16.48
C HIS A 21 10.30 6.30 16.49
N ALA A 22 9.41 7.27 16.23
CA ALA A 22 7.98 7.06 16.30
C ALA A 22 7.47 6.08 15.20
N LEU A 23 8.04 6.10 14.01
CA LEU A 23 7.71 5.19 12.92
C LEU A 23 8.21 3.77 13.20
N GLN A 24 9.43 3.64 13.74
CA GLN A 24 9.99 2.34 14.12
C GLN A 24 9.19 1.66 15.25
N GLU A 25 8.67 2.42 16.22
CA GLU A 25 7.75 1.90 17.24
C GLU A 25 6.46 1.28 16.63
N LEU A 26 6.06 1.73 15.46
CA LEU A 26 4.94 1.18 14.69
C LEU A 26 5.38 0.15 13.64
N SER A 27 6.66 -0.25 13.65
CA SER A 27 7.25 -1.13 12.63
C SER A 27 7.13 -0.59 11.18
N ILE A 28 7.08 0.73 11.04
CA ILE A 28 7.12 1.41 9.74
C ILE A 28 8.59 1.77 9.47
N SER A 29 9.10 1.35 8.31
CA SER A 29 10.46 1.72 7.88
C SER A 29 10.45 3.10 7.25
N PRO A 30 11.19 4.09 7.76
CA PRO A 30 11.33 5.38 7.11
C PRO A 30 12.45 5.37 6.07
N ASP A 31 12.16 5.87 4.86
CA ASP A 31 13.15 6.40 3.93
C ASP A 31 13.23 7.90 4.18
N VAL A 32 14.39 8.40 4.56
CA VAL A 32 14.59 9.83 4.85
C VAL A 32 15.15 10.55 3.63
N CYS A 33 14.55 11.67 3.28
CA CYS A 33 15.03 12.54 2.22
C CYS A 33 15.05 13.99 2.71
N GLN A 34 16.18 14.67 2.55
CA GLN A 34 16.34 16.05 3.04
C GLN A 34 15.99 17.09 1.98
N GLU A 35 15.79 16.68 0.73
CA GLU A 35 15.56 17.57 -0.40
C GLU A 35 14.33 17.16 -1.20
N ALA A 36 13.52 18.14 -1.60
CA ALA A 36 12.32 17.88 -2.40
C ALA A 36 12.61 17.26 -3.78
N PRO A 37 13.62 17.65 -4.56
CA PRO A 37 13.90 17.02 -5.85
C PRO A 37 14.28 15.54 -5.72
N ALA A 38 15.01 15.18 -4.68
CA ALA A 38 15.36 13.79 -4.40
C ALA A 38 14.13 12.98 -3.96
N SER A 39 13.25 13.54 -3.14
CA SER A 39 12.00 12.87 -2.73
C SER A 39 11.05 12.62 -3.91
N ILE A 40 10.96 13.55 -4.86
CA ILE A 40 10.18 13.37 -6.10
C ILE A 40 10.73 12.21 -6.93
N ARG A 41 12.04 12.08 -7.06
CA ARG A 41 12.64 10.91 -7.74
C ARG A 41 12.29 9.60 -7.04
N LEU A 42 12.33 9.57 -5.70
CA LEU A 42 11.93 8.40 -4.92
C LEU A 42 10.45 8.04 -5.12
N LEU A 43 9.55 9.02 -5.13
CA LEU A 43 8.12 8.81 -5.39
C LEU A 43 7.84 8.23 -6.79
N ASN A 44 8.67 8.54 -7.77
CA ASN A 44 8.54 8.01 -9.13
C ASN A 44 9.11 6.59 -9.29
N CYS A 45 10.02 6.17 -8.41
CA CYS A 45 10.69 4.87 -8.48
C CYS A 45 10.16 3.85 -7.46
N ARG A 46 9.53 4.30 -6.37
CA ARG A 46 9.19 3.45 -5.23
C ARG A 46 7.79 3.73 -4.70
N LYS A 47 7.12 2.67 -4.26
CA LYS A 47 5.82 2.75 -3.57
C LYS A 47 6.04 2.99 -2.07
N TYR A 48 5.33 3.98 -1.53
CA TYR A 48 5.23 4.28 -0.11
C TYR A 48 3.80 4.13 0.39
N ASP A 49 3.64 3.65 1.62
CA ASP A 49 2.35 3.51 2.27
C ASP A 49 1.96 4.81 3.00
N ALA A 50 2.97 5.58 3.41
CA ALA A 50 2.82 6.93 3.98
C ALA A 50 3.87 7.89 3.41
N VAL A 51 3.52 9.17 3.33
CA VAL A 51 4.45 10.25 2.95
C VAL A 51 4.28 11.40 3.94
N ILE A 52 5.37 11.79 4.59
CA ILE A 52 5.42 12.84 5.61
C ILE A 52 6.31 13.96 5.08
N VAL A 53 5.76 15.16 4.96
CA VAL A 53 6.46 16.31 4.36
C VAL A 53 6.54 17.45 5.35
N ASP A 54 7.75 17.93 5.61
CA ASP A 54 8.00 19.09 6.44
C ASP A 54 7.80 20.38 5.65
N LEU A 55 6.89 21.23 6.13
CA LEU A 55 6.56 22.50 5.49
C LEU A 55 7.67 23.55 5.65
N GLN A 56 8.66 23.32 6.53
CA GLN A 56 9.86 24.17 6.61
C GLN A 56 10.74 24.12 5.35
N LEU A 57 10.52 23.16 4.45
CA LEU A 57 11.12 23.17 3.12
C LEU A 57 10.54 24.27 2.19
N GLY A 58 9.63 25.10 2.69
CA GLY A 58 9.02 26.21 1.96
C GLY A 58 8.15 25.75 0.78
N GLU A 59 8.17 26.48 -0.32
CA GLU A 59 7.35 26.19 -1.51
C GLU A 59 7.59 24.80 -2.10
N GLN A 60 8.76 24.24 -1.89
CA GLN A 60 9.11 22.90 -2.38
C GLN A 60 8.28 21.78 -1.72
N SER A 61 7.84 21.98 -0.47
CA SER A 61 6.97 21.03 0.23
C SER A 61 5.64 20.81 -0.51
N GLY A 62 5.07 21.87 -1.06
CA GLY A 62 3.86 21.83 -1.87
C GLY A 62 4.01 20.97 -3.12
N ARG A 63 5.16 21.08 -3.80
CA ARG A 63 5.48 20.28 -4.99
C ARG A 63 5.58 18.79 -4.67
N VAL A 64 6.16 18.43 -3.53
CA VAL A 64 6.24 17.02 -3.11
C VAL A 64 4.83 16.46 -2.87
N LEU A 65 3.96 17.18 -2.17
CA LEU A 65 2.58 16.73 -1.93
C LEU A 65 1.75 16.62 -3.21
N ASP A 66 1.96 17.54 -4.17
CA ASP A 66 1.32 17.47 -5.49
C ASP A 66 1.82 16.24 -6.27
N GLU A 67 3.13 15.96 -6.24
CA GLU A 67 3.71 14.77 -6.88
C GLU A 67 3.18 13.46 -6.32
N VAL A 68 2.98 13.37 -4.99
CA VAL A 68 2.33 12.19 -4.39
C VAL A 68 0.99 11.90 -5.05
N ARG A 69 0.18 12.93 -5.31
CA ARG A 69 -1.15 12.78 -5.92
C ARG A 69 -1.10 12.42 -7.40
N LEU A 70 -0.08 12.90 -8.11
CA LEU A 70 0.14 12.63 -9.53
C LEU A 70 0.78 11.25 -9.76
N SER A 71 1.52 10.74 -8.78
CA SER A 71 2.19 9.44 -8.87
C SER A 71 1.19 8.30 -8.99
N PRO A 72 1.23 7.49 -10.05
CA PRO A 72 0.33 6.33 -10.20
C PRO A 72 0.41 5.35 -9.03
N SER A 73 1.58 5.20 -8.43
CA SER A 73 1.85 4.27 -7.33
C SER A 73 1.55 4.87 -5.96
N ASN A 74 1.74 6.19 -5.78
CA ASN A 74 1.69 6.84 -4.47
C ASN A 74 0.46 7.70 -4.22
N ARG A 75 -0.43 7.92 -5.21
CA ARG A 75 -1.61 8.79 -5.10
C ARG A 75 -2.58 8.42 -3.97
N THR A 76 -2.50 7.20 -3.48
CA THR A 76 -3.33 6.67 -2.38
C THR A 76 -2.55 6.54 -1.07
N ALA A 77 -1.24 6.88 -1.04
CA ALA A 77 -0.45 6.90 0.17
C ALA A 77 -1.05 7.87 1.21
N VAL A 78 -0.96 7.52 2.48
CA VAL A 78 -1.43 8.39 3.57
C VAL A 78 -0.47 9.58 3.69
N THR A 79 -0.96 10.78 3.45
CA THR A 79 -0.14 11.99 3.44
C THR A 79 -0.22 12.75 4.74
N PHE A 80 0.94 13.16 5.24
CA PHE A 80 1.10 13.97 6.43
C PHE A 80 1.89 15.23 6.08
N ALA A 81 1.53 16.36 6.68
CA ALA A 81 2.32 17.57 6.66
C ALA A 81 2.80 17.89 8.09
N ILE A 82 4.05 18.32 8.22
CA ILE A 82 4.56 18.87 9.49
C ILE A 82 4.47 20.38 9.37
N GLY A 83 3.63 21.01 10.21
CA GLY A 83 3.37 22.44 10.18
C GLY A 83 4.66 23.28 10.32
N GLY A 84 4.70 24.38 9.57
CA GLY A 84 5.72 25.40 9.73
C GLY A 84 5.38 26.39 10.85
N SER A 85 6.18 27.43 10.98
CA SER A 85 5.95 28.56 11.89
C SER A 85 4.77 29.45 11.48
N ASP A 86 4.35 29.38 10.21
CA ASP A 86 3.26 30.15 9.63
C ASP A 86 1.95 29.33 9.63
N ALA A 87 0.97 29.81 10.41
CA ALA A 87 -0.34 29.18 10.53
C ALA A 87 -1.17 29.27 9.24
N GLU A 88 -1.04 30.34 8.44
CA GLU A 88 -1.75 30.49 7.17
C GLU A 88 -1.20 29.52 6.11
N ALA A 89 0.11 29.42 5.99
CA ALA A 89 0.74 28.41 5.13
C ALA A 89 0.31 26.99 5.53
N THR A 90 0.31 26.68 6.83
CA THR A 90 -0.15 25.38 7.34
C THR A 90 -1.62 25.10 6.99
N ALA A 91 -2.49 26.11 7.01
CA ALA A 91 -3.91 25.97 6.64
C ALA A 91 -4.11 25.61 5.16
N ILE A 92 -3.28 26.13 4.28
CA ILE A 92 -3.30 25.78 2.84
C ILE A 92 -2.95 24.29 2.65
N PHE A 93 -1.96 23.79 3.38
CA PHE A 93 -1.52 22.41 3.28
C PHE A 93 -2.46 21.39 3.95
N ARG A 94 -3.34 21.83 4.88
CA ARG A 94 -4.45 20.98 5.40
C ARG A 94 -5.38 20.46 4.30
N LYS A 95 -5.45 21.12 3.15
CA LYS A 95 -6.20 20.63 1.98
C LYS A 95 -5.42 19.61 1.16
N LYS A 96 -4.09 19.59 1.30
CA LYS A 96 -3.20 18.71 0.53
C LYS A 96 -2.74 17.48 1.31
N ALA A 97 -2.77 17.49 2.64
CA ALA A 97 -2.41 16.36 3.49
C ALA A 97 -3.62 15.83 4.23
N ALA A 98 -3.65 14.52 4.47
CA ALA A 98 -4.72 13.88 5.24
C ALA A 98 -4.62 14.19 6.75
N PHE A 99 -3.39 14.39 7.24
CA PHE A 99 -3.09 14.73 8.62
C PHE A 99 -2.03 15.82 8.70
N VAL A 100 -2.08 16.62 9.76
CA VAL A 100 -1.09 17.66 10.03
C VAL A 100 -0.53 17.49 11.44
N PHE A 101 0.78 17.52 11.56
CA PHE A 101 1.48 17.65 12.83
C PHE A 101 1.74 19.12 13.09
N GLU A 102 1.32 19.62 14.23
CA GLU A 102 1.56 21.00 14.63
C GLU A 102 2.86 21.11 15.43
N ARG A 103 3.63 22.17 15.19
CA ARG A 103 4.81 22.49 15.98
C ARG A 103 4.40 23.32 17.23
N PRO A 104 5.06 23.16 18.40
CA PRO A 104 6.26 22.33 18.59
C PRO A 104 5.98 20.82 18.61
N LEU A 105 6.86 20.06 17.95
CA LEU A 105 6.77 18.60 17.92
C LEU A 105 7.15 18.02 19.28
N SER A 106 6.42 17.02 19.70
CA SER A 106 6.77 16.17 20.84
C SER A 106 6.49 14.71 20.50
N ALA A 107 7.13 13.78 21.19
CA ALA A 107 6.88 12.36 21.00
C ALA A 107 5.40 12.01 21.25
N GLY A 108 4.74 12.71 22.19
CA GLY A 108 3.31 12.55 22.46
C GLY A 108 2.43 13.03 21.30
N SER A 109 2.69 14.22 20.74
CA SER A 109 1.91 14.77 19.61
C SER A 109 2.09 13.94 18.33
N ILE A 110 3.30 13.46 18.07
CA ILE A 110 3.57 12.58 16.94
C ILE A 110 2.81 11.26 17.09
N ARG A 111 2.89 10.61 18.24
CA ARG A 111 2.15 9.37 18.51
C ARG A 111 0.64 9.53 18.44
N SER A 112 0.09 10.63 18.97
CA SER A 112 -1.37 10.88 18.98
C SER A 112 -1.94 11.03 17.57
N THR A 113 -1.13 11.52 16.61
CA THR A 113 -1.53 11.65 15.20
C THR A 113 -1.26 10.37 14.39
N LEU A 114 -0.11 9.69 14.63
CA LEU A 114 0.23 8.46 13.89
C LEU A 114 -0.66 7.27 14.27
N LYS A 115 -1.04 7.11 15.55
CA LYS A 115 -1.85 5.98 16.00
C LYS A 115 -3.20 5.85 15.27
N PRO A 116 -4.05 6.90 15.16
CA PRO A 116 -5.30 6.81 14.40
C PRO A 116 -5.06 6.57 12.90
N ALA A 117 -4.00 7.17 12.34
CA ALA A 117 -3.65 7.02 10.93
C ALA A 117 -3.05 5.65 10.58
N PHE A 118 -2.57 4.90 11.58
CA PHE A 118 -1.91 3.62 11.37
C PHE A 118 -2.80 2.61 10.63
N GLY A 119 -4.09 2.52 10.97
CA GLY A 119 -5.05 1.69 10.25
C GLY A 119 -5.15 2.01 8.75
N LEU A 120 -5.05 3.31 8.40
CA LEU A 120 -5.06 3.74 7.00
C LEU A 120 -3.76 3.37 6.28
N ILE A 121 -2.61 3.50 6.95
CA ILE A 121 -1.30 3.09 6.41
C ILE A 121 -1.29 1.58 6.11
N LEU A 122 -1.84 0.79 7.02
CA LEU A 122 -1.95 -0.66 6.83
C LEU A 122 -2.93 -1.03 5.72
N ARG A 123 -4.06 -0.32 5.62
CA ARG A 123 -5.01 -0.50 4.51
C ARG A 123 -4.34 -0.20 3.18
N GLU A 124 -3.53 0.84 3.11
CA GLU A 124 -2.78 1.16 1.91
C GLU A 124 -1.74 0.06 1.59
N ARG A 125 -1.04 -0.44 2.61
CA ARG A 125 -0.11 -1.56 2.46
C ARG A 125 -0.81 -2.80 1.90
N ARG A 126 -1.99 -3.18 2.42
CA ARG A 126 -2.77 -4.33 1.96
C ARG A 126 -3.10 -4.23 0.46
N ARG A 127 -3.47 -3.08 -0.04
CA ARG A 127 -3.82 -2.87 -1.46
C ARG A 127 -2.69 -3.23 -2.43
N TYR A 128 -1.44 -3.10 -1.99
CA TYR A 128 -0.25 -3.37 -2.81
C TYR A 128 0.52 -4.60 -2.33
N PHE A 129 0.03 -5.26 -1.29
CA PHE A 129 0.64 -6.48 -0.80
C PHE A 129 0.55 -7.57 -1.86
N ARG A 130 1.69 -8.19 -2.15
CA ARG A 130 1.80 -9.32 -3.05
C ARG A 130 2.40 -10.49 -2.30
N TYR A 131 1.59 -11.52 -2.10
CA TYR A 131 2.03 -12.72 -1.43
C TYR A 131 2.68 -13.67 -2.43
N PRO A 132 3.95 -14.08 -2.21
CA PRO A 132 4.60 -15.07 -3.04
C PRO A 132 3.96 -16.43 -2.80
N VAL A 133 3.35 -17.00 -3.83
CA VAL A 133 2.71 -18.32 -3.75
C VAL A 133 2.75 -18.97 -5.12
N ALA A 134 3.16 -20.25 -5.16
CA ALA A 134 3.18 -21.07 -6.36
C ALA A 134 1.97 -22.03 -6.33
N ILE A 135 0.87 -21.63 -6.96
CA ILE A 135 -0.33 -22.46 -7.13
C ILE A 135 -0.60 -22.70 -8.61
N PRO A 136 -1.22 -23.82 -8.98
CA PRO A 136 -1.67 -24.08 -10.34
C PRO A 136 -2.69 -23.01 -10.79
N VAL A 137 -2.52 -22.52 -11.99
CA VAL A 137 -3.38 -21.51 -12.61
C VAL A 137 -3.71 -21.95 -14.03
N THR A 138 -4.99 -21.86 -14.40
CA THR A 138 -5.44 -22.10 -15.76
C THR A 138 -5.84 -20.78 -16.38
N LEU A 139 -5.24 -20.45 -17.52
CA LEU A 139 -5.63 -19.33 -18.36
C LEU A 139 -6.59 -19.81 -19.43
N LEU A 140 -7.75 -19.17 -19.46
CA LEU A 140 -8.82 -19.46 -20.42
C LEU A 140 -8.96 -18.27 -21.37
N ARG A 141 -8.88 -18.53 -22.66
CA ARG A 141 -9.08 -17.52 -23.71
C ARG A 141 -10.12 -18.04 -24.70
N GLN A 142 -10.95 -17.14 -25.23
CA GLN A 142 -11.94 -17.52 -26.24
C GLN A 142 -11.26 -18.21 -27.44
N SER A 143 -11.78 -19.36 -27.83
CA SER A 143 -11.33 -20.14 -29.00
C SER A 143 -9.87 -20.65 -28.98
N MET A 144 -9.25 -20.70 -27.78
CA MET A 144 -7.89 -21.24 -27.61
C MET A 144 -7.89 -22.37 -26.55
N PRO A 145 -6.94 -23.31 -26.63
CA PRO A 145 -6.75 -24.31 -25.58
C PRO A 145 -6.46 -23.67 -24.24
N GLU A 146 -6.83 -24.36 -23.17
CA GLU A 146 -6.47 -23.99 -21.81
C GLU A 146 -4.97 -24.01 -21.62
N ILE A 147 -4.43 -22.98 -20.98
CA ILE A 147 -2.99 -22.87 -20.71
C ILE A 147 -2.76 -23.02 -19.22
N CYS A 148 -2.11 -24.12 -18.85
CA CYS A 148 -1.72 -24.37 -17.45
C CYS A 148 -0.39 -23.68 -17.15
N CYS A 149 -0.33 -22.97 -16.03
CA CYS A 149 0.84 -22.27 -15.53
C CYS A 149 0.85 -22.23 -14.01
N TYR A 150 1.83 -21.57 -13.40
CA TYR A 150 1.93 -21.42 -11.97
C TYR A 150 1.99 -19.94 -11.59
N SER A 151 1.34 -19.58 -10.49
CA SER A 151 1.51 -18.24 -9.93
C SER A 151 2.93 -18.06 -9.39
N VAL A 152 3.41 -16.82 -9.44
CA VAL A 152 4.63 -16.34 -8.77
C VAL A 152 4.27 -15.55 -7.53
N ASN A 153 3.24 -14.72 -7.63
CA ASN A 153 2.65 -14.00 -6.52
C ASN A 153 1.21 -13.60 -6.85
N ILE A 154 0.44 -13.32 -5.80
CA ILE A 154 -0.94 -12.86 -5.88
C ILE A 154 -1.17 -11.63 -5.01
N SER A 155 -2.04 -10.73 -5.44
CA SER A 155 -2.53 -9.57 -4.72
C SER A 155 -4.05 -9.44 -4.87
N GLU A 156 -4.68 -8.50 -4.16
CA GLU A 156 -6.12 -8.23 -4.33
C GLU A 156 -6.52 -7.87 -5.78
N GLN A 157 -5.61 -7.27 -6.54
CA GLN A 157 -5.89 -6.71 -7.85
C GLN A 157 -5.31 -7.51 -9.01
N GLY A 158 -4.57 -8.59 -8.76
CA GLY A 158 -3.95 -9.34 -9.84
C GLY A 158 -2.90 -10.34 -9.40
N MET A 159 -2.31 -11.00 -10.38
CA MET A 159 -1.37 -12.10 -10.19
C MET A 159 -0.22 -12.00 -11.19
N ALA A 160 0.97 -12.36 -10.75
CA ALA A 160 2.08 -12.69 -11.65
C ALA A 160 2.20 -14.20 -11.78
N MET A 161 2.48 -14.67 -12.98
CA MET A 161 2.54 -16.10 -13.32
C MET A 161 3.76 -16.40 -14.17
N SER A 162 4.24 -17.64 -14.08
CA SER A 162 5.23 -18.21 -15.01
C SER A 162 4.51 -18.97 -16.12
N THR A 163 4.86 -18.75 -17.39
CA THR A 163 4.24 -19.41 -18.55
C THR A 163 5.25 -19.56 -19.67
N SER A 164 5.13 -20.63 -20.45
CA SER A 164 5.90 -20.83 -21.68
C SER A 164 5.27 -20.14 -22.91
N VAL A 165 4.06 -19.62 -22.77
CA VAL A 165 3.32 -19.00 -23.88
C VAL A 165 3.45 -17.48 -23.78
N SER A 166 3.67 -16.84 -24.92
CA SER A 166 3.71 -15.38 -25.03
C SER A 166 2.30 -14.80 -25.17
N PHE A 167 2.06 -13.69 -24.49
CA PHE A 167 0.81 -12.92 -24.54
C PHE A 167 1.09 -11.47 -24.89
N THR A 168 0.08 -10.78 -25.40
CA THR A 168 0.15 -9.34 -25.67
C THR A 168 -0.45 -8.57 -24.50
N ALA A 169 0.21 -7.49 -24.05
CA ALA A 169 -0.36 -6.59 -23.07
C ALA A 169 -1.64 -5.97 -23.63
N GLY A 170 -2.70 -5.96 -22.81
CA GLY A 170 -4.05 -5.53 -23.19
C GLY A 170 -4.99 -6.68 -23.56
N ASP A 171 -4.50 -7.90 -23.79
CA ASP A 171 -5.35 -9.05 -24.04
C ASP A 171 -6.23 -9.38 -22.82
N ASP A 172 -7.49 -9.72 -23.08
CA ASP A 172 -8.41 -10.20 -22.05
C ASP A 172 -8.30 -11.72 -21.92
N VAL A 173 -8.24 -12.18 -20.67
CA VAL A 173 -8.14 -13.59 -20.29
C VAL A 173 -8.98 -13.87 -19.06
N ARG A 174 -9.49 -15.07 -18.92
CA ARG A 174 -10.00 -15.57 -17.65
C ARG A 174 -8.91 -16.35 -16.93
N VAL A 175 -8.77 -16.08 -15.63
CA VAL A 175 -7.80 -16.74 -14.76
C VAL A 175 -8.57 -17.59 -13.77
N GLN A 176 -8.32 -18.90 -13.80
CA GLN A 176 -8.88 -19.84 -12.84
C GLN A 176 -7.76 -20.35 -11.93
N PHE A 177 -7.97 -20.27 -10.62
CA PHE A 177 -7.02 -20.74 -9.61
C PHE A 177 -7.74 -21.13 -8.32
N THR A 178 -7.07 -21.91 -7.47
CA THR A 178 -7.57 -22.25 -6.15
C THR A 178 -6.54 -21.83 -5.11
N LEU A 179 -6.96 -21.02 -4.13
CA LEU A 179 -6.09 -20.63 -3.03
C LEU A 179 -5.77 -21.83 -2.14
N PRO A 180 -4.60 -21.88 -1.48
CA PRO A 180 -4.33 -22.84 -0.42
C PRO A 180 -5.47 -22.84 0.60
N ASP A 181 -5.83 -24.03 1.09
CA ASP A 181 -6.91 -24.26 2.08
C ASP A 181 -8.34 -23.93 1.61
N HIS A 182 -8.52 -23.55 0.33
CA HIS A 182 -9.83 -23.37 -0.29
C HIS A 182 -10.19 -24.55 -1.18
N LYS A 183 -11.49 -24.90 -1.22
CA LYS A 183 -12.01 -26.01 -2.05
C LYS A 183 -12.64 -25.54 -3.35
N VAL A 184 -13.03 -24.28 -3.42
CA VAL A 184 -13.74 -23.70 -4.57
C VAL A 184 -12.77 -22.90 -5.41
N PRO A 185 -12.70 -23.14 -6.72
CA PRO A 185 -11.85 -22.36 -7.61
C PRO A 185 -12.36 -20.93 -7.76
N PHE A 186 -11.44 -20.00 -7.78
CA PHE A 186 -11.66 -18.60 -8.15
C PHE A 186 -11.65 -18.49 -9.67
N LEU A 187 -12.57 -17.71 -10.22
CA LEU A 187 -12.59 -17.36 -11.63
C LEU A 187 -12.59 -15.83 -11.74
N ALA A 188 -11.56 -15.29 -12.35
CA ALA A 188 -11.36 -13.85 -12.49
C ALA A 188 -11.32 -13.46 -13.97
N GLU A 189 -12.20 -12.56 -14.40
CA GLU A 189 -12.02 -11.85 -15.67
C GLU A 189 -10.82 -10.91 -15.49
N SER A 190 -9.87 -10.95 -16.41
CA SER A 190 -8.56 -10.32 -16.24
C SER A 190 -8.03 -9.77 -17.55
N THR A 191 -7.18 -8.74 -17.44
CA THR A 191 -6.43 -8.19 -18.58
C THR A 191 -4.94 -8.39 -18.34
N ILE A 192 -4.20 -8.80 -19.38
CA ILE A 192 -2.74 -8.90 -19.36
C ILE A 192 -2.15 -7.49 -19.25
N CYS A 193 -1.43 -7.22 -18.18
CA CYS A 193 -0.76 -5.93 -17.98
C CYS A 193 0.64 -5.88 -18.61
N TRP A 194 1.35 -6.99 -18.53
CA TRP A 194 2.68 -7.15 -19.11
C TRP A 194 2.99 -8.61 -19.37
N SER A 195 3.80 -8.86 -20.38
CA SER A 195 4.36 -10.17 -20.71
C SER A 195 5.84 -10.00 -21.00
N LYS A 196 6.67 -10.82 -20.36
CA LYS A 196 8.12 -10.90 -20.55
C LYS A 196 8.51 -12.37 -20.64
N THR A 197 9.70 -12.66 -21.15
CA THR A 197 10.16 -14.04 -21.34
C THR A 197 9.90 -14.92 -20.11
N GLY A 198 9.03 -15.90 -20.26
CA GLY A 198 8.68 -16.86 -19.21
C GLY A 198 7.73 -16.37 -18.11
N HIS A 199 7.27 -15.11 -18.15
CA HIS A 199 6.41 -14.54 -17.13
C HIS A 199 5.39 -13.59 -17.71
N LEU A 200 4.24 -13.48 -17.03
CA LEU A 200 3.22 -12.48 -17.30
C LEU A 200 2.57 -11.97 -16.01
N GLY A 201 2.01 -10.78 -16.11
CA GLY A 201 1.20 -10.21 -15.03
C GLY A 201 -0.18 -9.85 -15.53
N VAL A 202 -1.19 -10.24 -14.76
CA VAL A 202 -2.60 -9.92 -15.02
C VAL A 202 -3.15 -9.00 -13.95
N ARG A 203 -4.11 -8.18 -14.35
CA ARG A 203 -4.98 -7.43 -13.45
C ARG A 203 -6.37 -8.04 -13.49
N PHE A 204 -6.93 -8.33 -12.33
CA PHE A 204 -8.31 -8.76 -12.19
C PHE A 204 -9.24 -7.58 -12.52
N VAL A 205 -10.10 -7.75 -13.50
CA VAL A 205 -11.10 -6.77 -13.90
C VAL A 205 -12.39 -7.02 -13.13
N SER A 206 -12.76 -8.29 -12.99
CA SER A 206 -13.94 -8.70 -12.25
C SER A 206 -13.72 -10.01 -11.52
N LEU A 207 -14.10 -9.99 -10.25
CA LEU A 207 -14.24 -11.15 -9.37
C LEU A 207 -15.63 -11.09 -8.73
N SER A 208 -16.26 -12.24 -8.46
CA SER A 208 -17.50 -12.25 -7.69
C SER A 208 -17.26 -11.60 -6.31
N ARG A 209 -18.26 -10.91 -5.74
CA ARG A 209 -18.15 -10.28 -4.43
C ARG A 209 -17.67 -11.24 -3.35
N LYS A 210 -18.15 -12.50 -3.41
CA LYS A 210 -17.73 -13.57 -2.50
C LYS A 210 -16.24 -13.84 -2.64
N HIS A 211 -15.76 -14.12 -3.85
CA HIS A 211 -14.35 -14.40 -4.11
C HIS A 211 -13.45 -13.20 -3.80
N GLN A 212 -13.92 -11.98 -4.06
CA GLN A 212 -13.17 -10.77 -3.69
C GLN A 212 -12.95 -10.69 -2.18
N HIS A 213 -13.99 -10.95 -1.38
CA HIS A 213 -13.91 -10.95 0.07
C HIS A 213 -13.02 -12.09 0.61
N GLU A 214 -13.17 -13.30 0.08
CA GLU A 214 -12.34 -14.45 0.44
C GLU A 214 -10.86 -14.20 0.14
N LEU A 215 -10.55 -13.63 -1.04
CA LEU A 215 -9.18 -13.27 -1.41
C LEU A 215 -8.60 -12.18 -0.50
N GLN A 216 -9.39 -11.16 -0.15
CA GLN A 216 -8.98 -10.10 0.77
C GLN A 216 -8.69 -10.65 2.17
N ASN A 217 -9.54 -11.52 2.69
CA ASN A 217 -9.34 -12.15 4.00
C ASN A 217 -8.08 -13.01 4.01
N TRP A 218 -7.93 -13.88 3.02
CA TRP A 218 -6.75 -14.75 2.91
C TRP A 218 -5.44 -13.93 2.80
N LEU A 219 -5.41 -12.87 1.98
CA LEU A 219 -4.25 -11.98 1.89
C LEU A 219 -3.99 -11.21 3.19
N SER A 220 -5.05 -10.85 3.93
CA SER A 220 -4.91 -10.21 5.24
C SER A 220 -4.28 -11.15 6.26
N GLU A 221 -4.72 -12.41 6.32
CA GLU A 221 -4.12 -13.45 7.17
C GLU A 221 -2.64 -13.65 6.81
N LYS A 222 -2.32 -13.76 5.51
CA LYS A 222 -0.93 -13.90 5.06
C LYS A 222 -0.06 -12.67 5.34
N LEU A 223 -0.62 -11.47 5.31
CA LEU A 223 0.07 -10.28 5.76
C LEU A 223 0.30 -10.33 7.28
N GLU A 224 -0.71 -10.72 8.06
CA GLU A 224 -0.63 -10.82 9.52
C GLU A 224 0.41 -11.84 9.97
N GLU A 225 0.52 -12.99 9.30
CA GLU A 225 1.58 -14.00 9.54
C GLU A 225 3.00 -13.41 9.37
N THR A 226 3.15 -12.36 8.57
CA THR A 226 4.43 -11.66 8.38
C THR A 226 4.69 -10.56 9.41
N LEU A 227 3.68 -10.23 10.25
CA LEU A 227 3.77 -9.16 11.23
C LEU A 227 4.41 -9.64 12.55
N PRO A 228 5.18 -8.78 13.24
CA PRO A 228 5.59 -9.05 14.61
C PRO A 228 4.37 -9.21 15.55
N GLU A 229 4.44 -10.13 16.51
CA GLU A 229 3.34 -10.47 17.43
C GLU A 229 2.70 -9.24 18.12
N PHE A 230 3.50 -8.24 18.50
CA PHE A 230 3.00 -7.04 19.16
C PHE A 230 2.10 -6.16 18.28
N VAL A 231 2.17 -6.35 16.95
CA VAL A 231 1.33 -5.64 15.98
C VAL A 231 0.07 -6.45 15.69
N ALA A 232 0.19 -7.76 15.51
CA ALA A 232 -0.93 -8.68 15.29
C ALA A 232 -2.00 -8.54 16.38
N GLY A 233 -1.61 -8.41 17.65
CA GLY A 233 -2.54 -8.20 18.77
C GLY A 233 -3.32 -6.86 18.75
N LYS A 234 -2.90 -5.88 17.95
CA LYS A 234 -3.63 -4.61 17.77
C LYS A 234 -4.71 -4.69 16.70
N PHE A 235 -4.59 -5.61 15.75
CA PHE A 235 -5.59 -5.83 14.69
C PHE A 235 -6.84 -6.53 15.22
N GLN A 236 -6.67 -7.53 16.08
CA GLN A 236 -7.80 -8.26 16.67
C GLN A 236 -8.73 -7.38 17.52
N LYS A 237 -8.24 -6.22 18.02
CA LYS A 237 -9.07 -5.26 18.78
C LYS A 237 -9.81 -4.23 17.90
N ALA A 238 -9.46 -4.05 16.65
CA ALA A 238 -10.08 -3.08 15.76
C ALA A 238 -11.36 -3.63 15.08
N ASP A 239 -11.45 -4.94 14.86
CA ASP A 239 -12.63 -5.58 14.25
C ASP A 239 -13.73 -5.93 15.27
N GLY A 240 -13.46 -5.79 16.57
CA GLY A 240 -14.40 -6.07 17.67
C GLY A 240 -15.23 -4.89 18.17
N GLY A 241 -15.26 -3.78 17.47
CA GLY A 241 -16.06 -2.59 17.82
C GLY A 241 -17.55 -2.82 17.60
N SER A 242 -18.23 -3.34 18.63
CA SER A 242 -19.69 -3.42 18.80
C SER A 242 -20.34 -2.09 18.40
N MET A 243 -21.26 -2.13 17.45
CA MET A 243 -22.18 -1.00 17.19
C MET A 243 -23.00 -0.72 18.45
N PRO A 244 -23.11 0.55 18.88
CA PRO A 244 -24.06 0.89 19.95
C PRO A 244 -25.49 0.72 19.42
N THR A 245 -26.24 -0.16 20.06
CA THR A 245 -27.69 -0.32 19.90
C THR A 245 -28.35 1.03 20.24
N ARG A 246 -28.99 1.66 19.26
CA ARG A 246 -29.89 2.78 19.53
C ARG A 246 -31.15 2.25 20.24
N VAL A 247 -31.37 2.76 21.44
CA VAL A 247 -32.67 2.78 22.10
C VAL A 247 -33.37 4.06 21.69
#